data_68f5a13752e3609817bc57aedc3c6576
#
_entry.id   68f5a13752e3609817bc57aedc3c6576
#
_cell.length_a   1.000
_cell.length_b   1.000
_cell.length_c   1.000
_cell.angle_alpha   90.00
_cell.angle_beta   90.00
_cell.angle_gamma   90.00
#
_symmetry.space_group_name_H-M   'P 1'
#
loop_
_entity.id
_entity.type
_entity.pdbx_description
1 polymer ?
#
loop_
_entity_poly.entity_id
_entity_poly.type
_entity_poly.pdbx_seq_one_letter_code
_entity_poly.pdbx_strand_id
1 'polypeptide(L)'
;MKVLLVNGSPHEKGCTYTALSEVADTLNTNGIETDIFWIQNKALNGCIGCHSCVTKKKCVFDDRVNEFLAVIGDYDGFIFGTPVHWAAASGAMTAFMDRAFYVDLCSGKGDFYLKPAACVISARRAGTTATYDQLNKYFGLSQMPIISSQYWNMVHGAKPEDVKQDLEGLQTMRTLARNMAFFLKCRESGLKNGVALPEKEQGIFTNFIRE
;
A
#
# COMPACT_ATOMS: atom_id res chain seq x y z
N MET A 1 3.03 -17.55 1.39
CA MET A 1 3.24 -16.09 1.31
C MET A 1 1.90 -15.39 1.30
N LYS A 2 1.82 -14.21 1.89
CA LYS A 2 0.56 -13.50 2.12
C LYS A 2 0.68 -12.01 1.79
N VAL A 3 -0.30 -11.45 1.08
CA VAL A 3 -0.36 -10.02 0.69
C VAL A 3 -1.56 -9.36 1.34
N LEU A 4 -1.33 -8.20 1.96
CA LEU A 4 -2.39 -7.37 2.52
C LEU A 4 -2.78 -6.28 1.53
N LEU A 5 -4.05 -6.30 1.10
CA LEU A 5 -4.62 -5.28 0.25
C LEU A 5 -5.39 -4.26 1.11
N VAL A 6 -5.03 -3.00 1.03
CA VAL A 6 -5.64 -1.93 1.83
C VAL A 6 -6.67 -1.18 0.99
N ASN A 7 -7.92 -1.22 1.39
CA ASN A 7 -9.00 -0.48 0.73
C ASN A 7 -9.20 0.89 1.41
N GLY A 8 -8.72 1.95 0.77
CA GLY A 8 -8.82 3.34 1.20
C GLY A 8 -10.08 4.07 0.72
N SER A 9 -11.04 3.35 0.15
CA SER A 9 -12.32 3.92 -0.25
C SER A 9 -13.27 4.10 0.94
N PRO A 10 -14.06 5.20 0.99
CA PRO A 10 -15.15 5.32 1.96
C PRO A 10 -16.27 4.30 1.73
N HIS A 11 -16.31 3.70 0.53
CA HIS A 11 -17.25 2.63 0.19
C HIS A 11 -16.55 1.27 0.28
N GLU A 12 -16.98 0.44 1.24
CA GLU A 12 -16.38 -0.88 1.48
C GLU A 12 -16.29 -1.73 0.20
N LYS A 13 -17.35 -1.78 -0.58
CA LYS A 13 -17.47 -2.56 -1.83
C LYS A 13 -17.64 -1.66 -3.07
N GLY A 14 -16.90 -0.54 -3.13
CA GLY A 14 -16.93 0.39 -4.26
C GLY A 14 -15.94 0.01 -5.39
N CYS A 15 -15.66 0.98 -6.27
CA CYS A 15 -14.75 0.81 -7.42
C CYS A 15 -13.35 0.34 -7.01
N THR A 16 -12.79 0.91 -5.93
CA THR A 16 -11.47 0.50 -5.40
C THR A 16 -11.48 -0.96 -4.95
N TYR A 17 -12.53 -1.38 -4.24
CA TYR A 17 -12.67 -2.77 -3.83
C TYR A 17 -12.77 -3.71 -5.03
N THR A 18 -13.52 -3.35 -6.08
CA THR A 18 -13.64 -4.15 -7.30
C THR A 18 -12.28 -4.38 -7.96
N ALA A 19 -11.45 -3.33 -8.04
CA ALA A 19 -10.09 -3.45 -8.55
C ALA A 19 -9.20 -4.32 -7.64
N LEU A 20 -9.25 -4.11 -6.33
CA LEU A 20 -8.48 -4.92 -5.37
C LEU A 20 -8.92 -6.39 -5.37
N SER A 21 -10.22 -6.68 -5.58
CA SER A 21 -10.71 -8.06 -5.68
C SER A 21 -10.13 -8.77 -6.90
N GLU A 22 -10.04 -8.12 -8.07
CA GLU A 22 -9.41 -8.68 -9.27
C GLU A 22 -7.92 -9.01 -9.00
N VAL A 23 -7.22 -8.14 -8.27
CA VAL A 23 -5.83 -8.41 -7.85
C VAL A 23 -5.78 -9.58 -6.89
N ALA A 24 -6.65 -9.62 -5.87
CA ALA A 24 -6.69 -10.68 -4.85
C ALA A 24 -6.97 -12.05 -5.49
N ASP A 25 -8.00 -12.14 -6.34
CA ASP A 25 -8.35 -13.38 -7.03
C ASP A 25 -7.20 -13.89 -7.90
N THR A 26 -6.49 -12.97 -8.58
CA THR A 26 -5.33 -13.33 -9.39
C THR A 26 -4.15 -13.78 -8.53
N LEU A 27 -3.88 -13.13 -7.39
CA LEU A 27 -2.84 -13.54 -6.44
C LEU A 27 -3.14 -14.93 -5.87
N ASN A 28 -4.38 -15.17 -5.44
CA ASN A 28 -4.82 -16.46 -4.90
C ASN A 28 -4.66 -17.59 -5.93
N THR A 29 -5.04 -17.34 -7.19
CA THR A 29 -4.82 -18.29 -8.30
C THR A 29 -3.34 -18.59 -8.54
N ASN A 30 -2.44 -17.66 -8.17
CA ASN A 30 -0.99 -17.84 -8.25
C ASN A 30 -0.36 -18.37 -6.96
N GLY A 31 -1.16 -18.84 -6.00
CA GLY A 31 -0.70 -19.45 -4.74
C GLY A 31 -0.21 -18.45 -3.69
N ILE A 32 -0.66 -17.19 -3.76
CA ILE A 32 -0.40 -16.15 -2.76
C ILE A 32 -1.69 -15.86 -2.01
N GLU A 33 -1.70 -16.08 -0.71
CA GLU A 33 -2.86 -15.76 0.13
C GLU A 33 -3.08 -14.24 0.22
N THR A 34 -4.33 -13.83 0.36
CA THR A 34 -4.68 -12.40 0.41
C THR A 34 -5.72 -12.09 1.46
N ASP A 35 -5.57 -10.94 2.12
CA ASP A 35 -6.62 -10.30 2.92
C ASP A 35 -6.87 -8.89 2.42
N ILE A 36 -8.11 -8.41 2.56
CA ILE A 36 -8.47 -7.03 2.28
C ILE A 36 -8.78 -6.31 3.59
N PHE A 37 -7.95 -5.32 3.92
CA PHE A 37 -8.12 -4.45 5.06
C PHE A 37 -8.82 -3.17 4.65
N TRP A 38 -10.06 -2.98 5.06
CA TRP A 38 -10.79 -1.75 4.80
C TRP A 38 -10.54 -0.72 5.91
N ILE A 39 -10.07 0.50 5.53
CA ILE A 39 -9.80 1.57 6.51
C ILE A 39 -11.08 2.18 7.10
N GLN A 40 -12.25 1.79 6.58
CA GLN A 40 -13.58 2.25 6.96
C GLN A 40 -13.89 3.68 6.47
N ASN A 41 -15.08 4.16 6.78
CA ASN A 41 -15.57 5.50 6.45
C ASN A 41 -15.64 6.43 7.67
N LYS A 42 -15.03 6.02 8.78
CA LYS A 42 -14.91 6.86 9.98
C LYS A 42 -13.83 7.90 9.78
N ALA A 43 -13.98 9.05 10.43
CA ALA A 43 -12.96 10.10 10.39
C ALA A 43 -11.61 9.57 10.92
N LEU A 44 -10.56 9.76 10.12
CA LEU A 44 -9.18 9.49 10.49
C LEU A 44 -8.45 10.82 10.64
N ASN A 45 -7.83 11.03 11.79
CA ASN A 45 -6.95 12.18 11.96
C ASN A 45 -5.67 12.00 11.14
N GLY A 46 -5.18 13.08 10.54
CA GLY A 46 -3.83 13.13 9.99
C GLY A 46 -2.76 13.00 11.08
N CYS A 47 -1.50 12.84 10.68
CA CYS A 47 -0.39 12.87 11.62
C CYS A 47 -0.24 14.28 12.22
N ILE A 48 -0.19 14.35 13.54
CA ILE A 48 -0.04 15.63 14.29
C ILE A 48 1.41 15.91 14.71
N GLY A 49 2.37 15.10 14.25
CA GLY A 49 3.80 15.32 14.57
C GLY A 49 4.16 15.18 16.04
N CYS A 50 3.39 14.46 16.85
CA CYS A 50 3.59 14.38 18.30
C CYS A 50 4.76 13.47 18.73
N HIS A 51 5.39 12.76 17.82
CA HIS A 51 6.52 11.83 18.03
C HIS A 51 6.29 10.71 19.07
N SER A 52 5.05 10.51 19.54
CA SER A 52 4.74 9.45 20.52
C SER A 52 5.10 8.03 19.99
N CYS A 53 5.12 7.84 18.69
CA CYS A 53 5.47 6.55 18.05
C CYS A 53 6.94 6.16 18.28
N VAL A 54 7.84 7.10 18.55
CA VAL A 54 9.25 6.81 18.89
C VAL A 54 9.35 5.98 20.18
N THR A 55 8.56 6.33 21.19
CA THR A 55 8.58 5.66 22.50
C THR A 55 7.51 4.58 22.64
N LYS A 56 6.27 4.89 22.22
CA LYS A 56 5.13 3.98 22.40
C LYS A 56 5.07 2.87 21.34
N LYS A 57 5.85 2.96 20.26
CA LYS A 57 5.86 2.04 19.12
C LYS A 57 4.48 1.84 18.46
N LYS A 58 3.57 2.80 18.63
CA LYS A 58 2.23 2.88 18.02
C LYS A 58 1.79 4.33 17.90
N CYS A 59 0.77 4.59 17.07
CA CYS A 59 0.17 5.91 16.97
C CYS A 59 -0.56 6.27 18.28
N VAL A 60 -0.60 7.58 18.59
CA VAL A 60 -1.34 8.09 19.77
C VAL A 60 -2.84 7.92 19.62
N PHE A 61 -3.36 7.98 18.39
CA PHE A 61 -4.77 7.72 18.11
C PHE A 61 -5.03 6.22 18.04
N ASP A 62 -5.96 5.74 18.86
CA ASP A 62 -6.34 4.33 18.92
C ASP A 62 -7.49 4.08 17.94
N ASP A 63 -7.11 3.78 16.70
CA ASP A 63 -8.02 3.59 15.56
C ASP A 63 -7.47 2.59 14.54
N ARG A 64 -8.10 2.54 13.36
CA ARG A 64 -7.75 1.61 12.27
C ARG A 64 -6.28 1.61 11.88
N VAL A 65 -5.53 2.68 12.12
CA VAL A 65 -4.08 2.70 11.85
C VAL A 65 -3.34 1.76 12.81
N ASN A 66 -3.66 1.78 14.10
CA ASN A 66 -3.03 0.88 15.06
C ASN A 66 -3.47 -0.59 14.85
N GLU A 67 -4.72 -0.83 14.45
CA GLU A 67 -5.20 -2.17 14.09
C GLU A 67 -4.41 -2.73 12.90
N PHE A 68 -4.18 -1.92 11.87
CA PHE A 68 -3.37 -2.28 10.72
C PHE A 68 -1.92 -2.59 11.13
N LEU A 69 -1.29 -1.70 11.90
CA LEU A 69 0.09 -1.86 12.36
C LEU A 69 0.31 -3.08 13.26
N ALA A 70 -0.75 -3.59 13.87
CA ALA A 70 -0.67 -4.80 14.69
C ALA A 70 -0.51 -6.08 13.85
N VAL A 71 -0.90 -6.05 12.58
CA VAL A 71 -0.92 -7.25 11.72
C VAL A 71 0.08 -7.22 10.56
N ILE A 72 0.68 -6.06 10.22
CA ILE A 72 1.53 -5.94 9.02
C ILE A 72 2.79 -6.83 9.05
N GLY A 73 3.24 -7.23 10.25
CA GLY A 73 4.36 -8.15 10.40
C GLY A 73 4.12 -9.52 9.76
N ASP A 74 2.86 -9.95 9.69
CA ASP A 74 2.45 -11.27 9.19
C ASP A 74 2.35 -11.34 7.66
N TYR A 75 2.58 -10.23 6.95
CA TYR A 75 2.44 -10.16 5.49
C TYR A 75 3.79 -9.97 4.79
N ASP A 76 3.89 -10.57 3.61
CA ASP A 76 5.08 -10.56 2.76
C ASP A 76 5.06 -9.41 1.73
N GLY A 77 3.92 -8.80 1.48
CA GLY A 77 3.74 -7.71 0.54
C GLY A 77 2.45 -6.92 0.76
N PHE A 78 2.35 -5.74 0.14
CA PHE A 78 1.26 -4.79 0.36
C PHE A 78 0.74 -4.18 -0.93
N ILE A 79 -0.59 -3.99 -1.01
CA ILE A 79 -1.21 -3.25 -2.12
C ILE A 79 -2.18 -2.22 -1.55
N PHE A 80 -1.94 -0.94 -1.82
CA PHE A 80 -2.74 0.16 -1.30
C PHE A 80 -3.68 0.68 -2.37
N GLY A 81 -4.99 0.49 -2.18
CA GLY A 81 -6.03 0.94 -3.10
C GLY A 81 -6.70 2.23 -2.64
N THR A 82 -6.84 3.22 -3.51
CA THR A 82 -7.51 4.49 -3.20
C THR A 82 -8.36 4.99 -4.35
N PRO A 83 -9.51 5.63 -4.06
CA PRO A 83 -10.19 6.44 -5.07
C PRO A 83 -9.46 7.77 -5.26
N VAL A 84 -9.65 8.37 -6.44
CA VAL A 84 -9.21 9.75 -6.71
C VAL A 84 -10.25 10.73 -6.20
N HIS A 85 -9.83 11.62 -5.33
CA HIS A 85 -10.60 12.78 -4.88
C HIS A 85 -9.81 14.06 -5.21
N TRP A 86 -10.41 15.00 -5.97
CA TRP A 86 -9.74 16.26 -6.35
C TRP A 86 -8.36 16.06 -6.98
N ALA A 87 -8.27 15.10 -7.92
CA ALA A 87 -7.05 14.75 -8.66
C ALA A 87 -5.88 14.26 -7.79
N ALA A 88 -6.14 13.74 -6.58
CA ALA A 88 -5.18 13.17 -5.64
C ALA A 88 -5.79 11.96 -4.93
N ALA A 89 -5.01 11.25 -4.12
CA ALA A 89 -5.52 10.21 -3.25
C ALA A 89 -6.57 10.76 -2.27
N SER A 90 -7.52 9.92 -1.85
CA SER A 90 -8.50 10.34 -0.85
C SER A 90 -7.80 10.81 0.44
N GLY A 91 -8.32 11.86 1.07
CA GLY A 91 -7.76 12.40 2.32
C GLY A 91 -7.68 11.36 3.45
N ALA A 92 -8.62 10.43 3.49
CA ALA A 92 -8.58 9.32 4.44
C ALA A 92 -7.38 8.39 4.18
N MET A 93 -7.08 8.09 2.91
CA MET A 93 -5.92 7.25 2.54
C MET A 93 -4.60 7.93 2.88
N THR A 94 -4.46 9.23 2.59
CA THR A 94 -3.23 9.96 2.94
C THR A 94 -3.05 10.06 4.45
N ALA A 95 -4.11 10.40 5.21
CA ALA A 95 -4.07 10.41 6.67
C ALA A 95 -3.68 9.05 7.27
N PHE A 96 -4.20 7.96 6.68
CA PHE A 96 -3.88 6.60 7.06
C PHE A 96 -2.40 6.28 6.79
N MET A 97 -1.93 6.53 5.56
CA MET A 97 -0.55 6.21 5.15
C MET A 97 0.48 7.07 5.89
N ASP A 98 0.25 8.39 6.04
CA ASP A 98 1.14 9.27 6.79
C ASP A 98 1.42 8.72 8.19
N ARG A 99 0.40 8.22 8.85
CA ARG A 99 0.54 7.67 10.20
C ARG A 99 1.12 6.28 10.21
N ALA A 100 0.66 5.39 9.35
CA ALA A 100 1.13 4.00 9.31
C ALA A 100 2.63 3.93 8.99
N PHE A 101 3.05 4.61 7.93
CA PHE A 101 4.45 4.62 7.51
C PHE A 101 5.37 5.37 8.48
N TYR A 102 4.88 6.48 9.05
CA TYR A 102 5.67 7.21 10.05
C TYR A 102 5.86 6.42 11.35
N VAL A 103 4.83 5.70 11.80
CA VAL A 103 4.96 4.82 12.97
C VAL A 103 5.96 3.69 12.71
N ASP A 104 5.88 3.01 11.57
CA ASP A 104 6.82 1.93 11.23
C ASP A 104 8.27 2.45 11.22
N LEU A 105 8.49 3.57 10.53
CA LEU A 105 9.81 4.22 10.47
C LEU A 105 10.33 4.59 11.87
N CYS A 106 9.53 5.29 12.67
CA CYS A 106 9.94 5.82 13.99
C CYS A 106 9.97 4.76 15.09
N SER A 107 9.20 3.68 14.95
CA SER A 107 9.22 2.58 15.93
C SER A 107 10.47 1.72 15.84
N GLY A 108 11.16 1.75 14.71
CA GLY A 108 12.30 0.90 14.40
C GLY A 108 11.93 -0.56 14.11
N LYS A 109 10.62 -0.87 13.96
CA LYS A 109 10.17 -2.22 13.58
C LYS A 109 10.62 -2.59 12.18
N GLY A 110 10.41 -1.69 11.21
CA GLY A 110 10.77 -1.90 9.82
C GLY A 110 9.95 -2.99 9.14
N ASP A 111 8.68 -3.12 9.52
CA ASP A 111 7.78 -4.16 8.99
C ASP A 111 7.53 -4.02 7.48
N PHE A 112 7.75 -2.83 6.91
CA PHE A 112 7.69 -2.57 5.47
C PHE A 112 9.00 -2.81 4.73
N TYR A 113 10.15 -2.84 5.42
CA TYR A 113 11.46 -2.90 4.80
C TYR A 113 11.63 -4.09 3.87
N LEU A 114 11.98 -3.82 2.60
CA LEU A 114 12.19 -4.81 1.52
C LEU A 114 11.01 -5.77 1.27
N LYS A 115 9.82 -5.45 1.74
CA LYS A 115 8.60 -6.12 1.30
C LYS A 115 8.04 -5.40 0.07
N PRO A 116 7.64 -6.10 -1.00
CA PRO A 116 7.13 -5.45 -2.20
C PRO A 116 5.81 -4.73 -1.95
N ALA A 117 5.63 -3.60 -2.62
CA ALA A 117 4.41 -2.82 -2.54
C ALA A 117 3.91 -2.37 -3.91
N ALA A 118 2.63 -2.09 -4.01
CA ALA A 118 2.02 -1.42 -5.15
C ALA A 118 0.85 -0.55 -4.70
N CYS A 119 0.45 0.39 -5.56
CA CYS A 119 -0.82 1.08 -5.40
C CYS A 119 -1.79 0.72 -6.53
N VAL A 120 -3.09 0.80 -6.24
CA VAL A 120 -4.22 0.61 -7.16
C VAL A 120 -5.11 1.83 -7.07
N ILE A 121 -5.35 2.48 -8.19
CA ILE A 121 -6.06 3.74 -8.25
C ILE A 121 -7.39 3.55 -8.97
N SER A 122 -8.48 4.01 -8.38
CA SER A 122 -9.78 4.03 -9.05
C SER A 122 -10.27 5.46 -9.25
N ALA A 123 -10.72 5.79 -10.46
CA ALA A 123 -11.26 7.10 -10.77
C ALA A 123 -12.39 7.01 -11.78
N ARG A 124 -13.30 7.99 -11.75
CA ARG A 124 -14.26 8.15 -12.84
C ARG A 124 -13.58 8.64 -14.12
N ARG A 125 -12.56 9.51 -14.00
CA ARG A 125 -11.91 10.14 -15.16
C ARG A 125 -10.45 10.49 -14.92
N ALA A 126 -10.13 11.65 -14.37
CA ALA A 126 -8.79 12.22 -14.29
C ALA A 126 -8.17 12.12 -12.89
N GLY A 127 -6.84 12.31 -12.78
CA GLY A 127 -6.10 12.39 -11.52
C GLY A 127 -5.42 11.09 -11.10
N THR A 128 -5.54 10.04 -11.89
CA THR A 128 -4.96 8.72 -11.56
C THR A 128 -3.44 8.72 -11.50
N THR A 129 -2.76 9.36 -12.48
CA THR A 129 -1.29 9.41 -12.51
C THR A 129 -0.71 10.22 -11.35
N ALA A 130 -1.28 11.38 -11.04
CA ALA A 130 -0.86 12.18 -9.88
C ALA A 130 -1.04 11.42 -8.56
N THR A 131 -2.13 10.66 -8.43
CA THR A 131 -2.38 9.81 -7.27
C THR A 131 -1.39 8.63 -7.20
N TYR A 132 -1.08 8.01 -8.34
CA TYR A 132 -0.08 6.96 -8.45
C TYR A 132 1.29 7.43 -7.98
N ASP A 133 1.75 8.59 -8.47
CA ASP A 133 3.02 9.19 -8.06
C ASP A 133 3.03 9.53 -6.56
N GLN A 134 1.91 10.02 -6.04
CA GLN A 134 1.78 10.37 -4.63
C GLN A 134 1.98 9.15 -3.72
N LEU A 135 1.32 8.02 -4.01
CA LEU A 135 1.41 6.84 -3.16
C LEU A 135 2.78 6.13 -3.27
N ASN A 136 3.36 6.08 -4.45
CA ASN A 136 4.67 5.42 -4.66
C ASN A 136 5.81 6.07 -3.85
N LYS A 137 5.68 7.35 -3.45
CA LYS A 137 6.67 8.03 -2.59
C LYS A 137 6.78 7.40 -1.20
N TYR A 138 5.67 6.91 -0.63
CA TYR A 138 5.69 6.19 0.65
C TYR A 138 6.51 4.91 0.54
N PHE A 139 6.33 4.17 -0.54
CA PHE A 139 7.05 2.91 -0.78
C PHE A 139 8.53 3.15 -0.99
N GLY A 140 8.89 4.16 -1.80
CA GLY A 140 10.30 4.52 -2.04
C GLY A 140 11.04 4.90 -0.77
N LEU A 141 10.45 5.76 0.07
CA LEU A 141 11.05 6.16 1.35
C LEU A 141 11.21 4.98 2.33
N SER A 142 10.29 4.03 2.30
CA SER A 142 10.31 2.83 3.15
C SER A 142 11.16 1.69 2.57
N GLN A 143 11.90 1.93 1.49
CA GLN A 143 12.76 0.96 0.79
C GLN A 143 11.99 -0.30 0.35
N MET A 144 10.74 -0.13 -0.06
CA MET A 144 9.91 -1.21 -0.58
C MET A 144 10.09 -1.31 -2.10
N PRO A 145 10.35 -2.50 -2.66
CA PRO A 145 10.31 -2.70 -4.11
C PRO A 145 8.91 -2.38 -4.66
N ILE A 146 8.84 -1.43 -5.60
CA ILE A 146 7.57 -1.03 -6.22
C ILE A 146 7.25 -1.96 -7.38
N ILE A 147 6.14 -2.68 -7.29
CA ILE A 147 5.71 -3.61 -8.34
C ILE A 147 4.81 -2.87 -9.33
N SER A 148 5.19 -2.95 -10.60
CA SER A 148 4.46 -2.38 -11.72
C SER A 148 3.64 -3.45 -12.47
N SER A 149 2.77 -2.98 -13.36
CA SER A 149 2.09 -3.77 -14.39
C SER A 149 2.57 -3.36 -15.79
N GLN A 150 1.79 -3.65 -16.83
CA GLN A 150 2.06 -3.18 -18.19
C GLN A 150 1.66 -1.70 -18.40
N TYR A 151 0.94 -1.10 -17.45
CA TYR A 151 0.53 0.31 -17.44
C TYR A 151 0.52 0.84 -16.01
N TRP A 152 0.16 2.10 -15.77
CA TRP A 152 -0.06 2.60 -14.41
C TRP A 152 -1.26 1.88 -13.78
N ASN A 153 -1.14 1.47 -12.54
CA ASN A 153 -2.12 0.60 -11.87
C ASN A 153 -3.42 1.35 -11.57
N MET A 154 -4.28 1.48 -12.56
CA MET A 154 -5.54 2.21 -12.45
C MET A 154 -6.71 1.48 -13.10
N VAL A 155 -7.91 1.78 -12.63
CA VAL A 155 -9.19 1.41 -13.23
C VAL A 155 -10.10 2.63 -13.32
N HIS A 156 -11.02 2.61 -14.27
CA HIS A 156 -12.00 3.67 -14.46
C HIS A 156 -13.43 3.18 -14.26
N GLY A 157 -14.24 4.00 -13.58
CA GLY A 157 -15.64 3.75 -13.33
C GLY A 157 -16.20 4.67 -12.26
N ALA A 158 -17.49 5.04 -12.36
CA ALA A 158 -18.22 5.77 -11.33
C ALA A 158 -18.84 4.83 -10.28
N LYS A 159 -19.07 3.58 -10.65
CA LYS A 159 -19.62 2.52 -9.81
C LYS A 159 -18.94 1.18 -10.13
N PRO A 160 -19.07 0.16 -9.27
CA PRO A 160 -18.42 -1.15 -9.47
C PRO A 160 -18.71 -1.81 -10.82
N GLU A 161 -19.92 -1.65 -11.34
CA GLU A 161 -20.33 -2.23 -12.63
C GLU A 161 -19.58 -1.62 -13.80
N ASP A 162 -19.22 -0.33 -13.72
CA ASP A 162 -18.43 0.35 -14.75
C ASP A 162 -16.99 -0.19 -14.73
N VAL A 163 -16.41 -0.38 -13.53
CA VAL A 163 -15.05 -0.95 -13.40
C VAL A 163 -14.96 -2.35 -14.00
N LYS A 164 -16.03 -3.16 -13.88
CA LYS A 164 -16.09 -4.47 -14.50
C LYS A 164 -16.10 -4.42 -16.03
N GLN A 165 -16.43 -3.28 -16.63
CA GLN A 165 -16.39 -3.04 -18.07
C GLN A 165 -15.07 -2.40 -18.53
N ASP A 166 -14.24 -1.94 -17.63
CA ASP A 166 -12.88 -1.44 -17.90
C ASP A 166 -11.94 -2.65 -18.09
N LEU A 167 -12.01 -3.28 -19.26
CA LEU A 167 -11.25 -4.50 -19.55
C LEU A 167 -9.73 -4.27 -19.50
N GLU A 168 -9.25 -3.08 -19.91
CA GLU A 168 -7.85 -2.70 -19.84
C GLU A 168 -7.39 -2.52 -18.40
N GLY A 169 -8.18 -1.80 -17.58
CA GLY A 169 -7.91 -1.64 -16.16
C GLY A 169 -7.89 -2.97 -15.42
N LEU A 170 -8.84 -3.87 -15.67
CA LEU A 170 -8.85 -5.21 -15.07
C LEU A 170 -7.66 -6.06 -15.55
N GLN A 171 -7.26 -5.95 -16.82
CA GLN A 171 -6.03 -6.59 -17.30
C GLN A 171 -4.80 -6.06 -16.56
N THR A 172 -4.74 -4.76 -16.33
CA THR A 172 -3.68 -4.11 -15.55
C THR A 172 -3.63 -4.66 -14.13
N MET A 173 -4.78 -4.86 -13.48
CA MET A 173 -4.86 -5.47 -12.14
C MET A 173 -4.33 -6.92 -12.14
N ARG A 174 -4.70 -7.72 -13.12
CA ARG A 174 -4.21 -9.11 -13.24
C ARG A 174 -2.71 -9.16 -13.50
N THR A 175 -2.18 -8.27 -14.34
CA THR A 175 -0.73 -8.20 -14.60
C THR A 175 0.05 -7.77 -13.37
N LEU A 176 -0.43 -6.75 -12.64
CA LEU A 176 0.14 -6.36 -11.35
C LEU A 176 0.23 -7.56 -10.40
N ALA A 177 -0.87 -8.30 -10.25
CA ALA A 177 -0.93 -9.45 -9.36
C ALA A 177 0.08 -10.56 -9.74
N ARG A 178 0.19 -10.86 -11.04
CA ARG A 178 1.18 -11.85 -11.53
C ARG A 178 2.62 -11.40 -11.28
N ASN A 179 2.91 -10.12 -11.51
CA ASN A 179 4.24 -9.56 -11.25
C ASN A 179 4.57 -9.58 -9.76
N MET A 180 3.61 -9.23 -8.90
CA MET A 180 3.75 -9.34 -7.45
C MET A 180 4.01 -10.78 -7.00
N ALA A 181 3.24 -11.74 -7.51
CA ALA A 181 3.41 -13.16 -7.20
C ALA A 181 4.79 -13.67 -7.65
N PHE A 182 5.24 -13.29 -8.86
CA PHE A 182 6.57 -13.64 -9.36
C PHE A 182 7.66 -13.09 -8.44
N PHE A 183 7.61 -11.81 -8.10
CA PHE A 183 8.60 -11.17 -7.23
C PHE A 183 8.67 -11.83 -5.85
N LEU A 184 7.51 -12.09 -5.24
CA LEU A 184 7.43 -12.77 -3.93
C LEU A 184 8.07 -14.17 -3.97
N LYS A 185 7.80 -14.94 -5.03
CA LYS A 185 8.39 -16.28 -5.20
C LYS A 185 9.91 -16.20 -5.41
N CYS A 186 10.39 -15.25 -6.19
CA CYS A 186 11.84 -15.03 -6.37
C CYS A 186 12.50 -14.63 -5.04
N ARG A 187 11.90 -13.71 -4.28
CA ARG A 187 12.39 -13.28 -2.96
C ARG A 187 12.43 -14.46 -1.98
N GLU A 188 11.35 -15.21 -1.87
CA GLU A 188 11.29 -16.40 -1.00
C GLU A 188 12.35 -17.44 -1.39
N SER A 189 12.46 -17.73 -2.69
CA SER A 189 13.48 -18.66 -3.20
C SER A 189 14.89 -18.18 -2.89
N GLY A 190 15.17 -16.89 -3.11
CA GLY A 190 16.46 -16.30 -2.78
C GLY A 190 16.82 -16.48 -1.31
N LEU A 191 15.91 -16.10 -0.40
CA LEU A 191 16.12 -16.23 1.04
C LEU A 191 16.32 -17.69 1.46
N LYS A 192 15.55 -18.64 0.94
CA LYS A 192 15.72 -20.07 1.19
C LYS A 192 17.05 -20.63 0.70
N ASN A 193 17.63 -20.03 -0.34
CA ASN A 193 18.92 -20.42 -0.91
C ASN A 193 20.11 -19.59 -0.39
N GLY A 194 19.94 -18.85 0.70
CA GLY A 194 21.03 -18.18 1.42
C GLY A 194 21.31 -16.75 0.95
N VAL A 195 20.49 -16.15 0.08
CA VAL A 195 20.59 -14.71 -0.23
C VAL A 195 20.11 -13.94 1.00
N ALA A 196 21.03 -13.28 1.70
CA ALA A 196 20.71 -12.46 2.87
C ALA A 196 20.04 -11.14 2.43
N LEU A 197 19.16 -10.63 3.29
CA LEU A 197 18.72 -9.24 3.14
C LEU A 197 19.91 -8.30 3.37
N PRO A 198 20.00 -7.17 2.63
CA PRO A 198 21.04 -6.18 2.87
C PRO A 198 20.97 -5.64 4.30
N GLU A 199 22.13 -5.37 4.89
CA GLU A 199 22.21 -4.70 6.18
C GLU A 199 21.61 -3.30 6.06
N LYS A 200 20.76 -2.93 7.03
CA LYS A 200 20.16 -1.61 7.06
C LYS A 200 21.18 -0.63 7.66
N GLU A 201 21.70 0.25 6.81
CA GLU A 201 22.60 1.30 7.23
C GLU A 201 21.90 2.27 8.21
N GLN A 202 22.64 2.76 9.20
CA GLN A 202 22.14 3.78 10.11
C GLN A 202 21.92 5.11 9.35
N GLY A 203 20.73 5.69 9.48
CA GLY A 203 20.39 6.94 8.79
C GLY A 203 21.29 8.11 9.22
N ILE A 204 21.82 8.81 8.22
CA ILE A 204 22.51 10.09 8.40
C ILE A 204 21.54 11.21 8.02
N PHE A 205 21.29 12.13 8.95
CA PHE A 205 20.37 13.24 8.74
C PHE A 205 21.12 14.55 8.55
N THR A 206 20.92 15.17 7.37
CA THR A 206 21.49 16.49 7.09
C THR A 206 20.61 17.57 7.72
N ASN A 207 21.18 18.39 8.59
CA ASN A 207 20.57 19.61 9.06
C ASN A 207 21.14 20.81 8.29
N PHE A 208 20.28 21.55 7.58
CA PHE A 208 20.65 22.74 6.83
C PHE A 208 20.73 23.98 7.71
N ILE A 209 20.19 23.96 8.91
CA ILE A 209 20.33 25.00 9.93
C ILE A 209 21.59 24.68 10.71
N ARG A 210 22.60 25.54 10.56
CA ARG A 210 23.86 25.45 11.30
C ARG A 210 23.85 26.57 12.34
N GLU A 211 23.96 26.21 13.60
CA GLU A 211 24.19 27.13 14.70
C GLU A 211 25.65 27.55 14.74
#